data_17a2af8adeb7720a47650aa5d07454e4
#
_entry.id   17a2af8adeb7720a47650aa5d07454e4
#
_cell.length_a   1.000
_cell.length_b   1.000
_cell.length_c   1.000
_cell.angle_alpha   90.00
_cell.angle_beta   90.00
_cell.angle_gamma   90.00
#
_symmetry.space_group_name_H-M   'P 1'
#
loop_
_entity.id
_entity.type
_entity.pdbx_description
1 polymer ?
#
loop_
_entity_poly.entity_id
_entity_poly.type
_entity_poly.pdbx_seq_one_letter_code
_entity_poly.pdbx_strand_id
1 'polypeptide(L)'
;MVNELDTTLAALADPTRRQVVELLRERPRRAGELAAAASMSGPAMSRHLRLLRASGLVEVEEEQIDQDARLRVYRLRPEPFIALQAWLDQVQAFWTDQLEAFKAHAERTQKEEHT
;
A
#
# COMPACT_ATOMS: atom_id res chain seq x y z
N MET A 1 10.52 -11.47 -14.77
CA MET A 1 10.84 -10.09 -14.41
C MET A 1 9.75 -9.54 -13.49
N VAL A 2 10.14 -9.06 -12.31
CA VAL A 2 9.20 -8.49 -11.33
C VAL A 2 8.86 -7.08 -11.78
N ASN A 3 7.59 -6.76 -11.98
CA ASN A 3 7.17 -5.42 -12.33
C ASN A 3 6.91 -4.57 -11.07
N GLU A 4 6.66 -3.29 -11.27
CA GLU A 4 6.44 -2.33 -10.18
C GLU A 4 5.25 -2.72 -9.29
N LEU A 5 4.18 -3.24 -9.88
CA LEU A 5 3.01 -3.70 -9.13
C LEU A 5 3.36 -4.88 -8.22
N ASP A 6 4.11 -5.84 -8.73
CA ASP A 6 4.54 -7.01 -7.95
C ASP A 6 5.40 -6.59 -6.76
N THR A 7 6.29 -5.62 -6.97
CA THR A 7 7.14 -5.08 -5.92
C THR A 7 6.31 -4.40 -4.84
N THR A 8 5.30 -3.62 -5.22
CA THR A 8 4.38 -2.96 -4.29
C THR A 8 3.59 -4.00 -3.48
N LEU A 9 3.03 -5.00 -4.14
CA LEU A 9 2.24 -6.04 -3.47
C LEU A 9 3.09 -6.86 -2.51
N ALA A 10 4.32 -7.19 -2.90
CA ALA A 10 5.25 -7.93 -2.03
C ALA A 10 5.60 -7.11 -0.78
N ALA A 11 5.85 -5.82 -0.94
CA ALA A 11 6.13 -4.94 0.20
C ALA A 11 4.93 -4.86 1.15
N LEU A 12 3.72 -4.82 0.62
CA LEU A 12 2.49 -4.72 1.40
C LEU A 12 2.00 -6.07 1.95
N ALA A 13 2.65 -7.17 1.62
CA ALA A 13 2.27 -8.48 2.13
C ALA A 13 2.57 -8.66 3.62
N ASP A 14 3.51 -7.89 4.17
CA ASP A 14 3.87 -7.95 5.58
C ASP A 14 2.97 -7.03 6.42
N PRO A 15 2.37 -7.55 7.53
CA PRO A 15 1.48 -6.74 8.36
C PRO A 15 2.15 -5.51 8.99
N THR A 16 3.41 -5.63 9.39
CA THR A 16 4.15 -4.50 9.98
C THR A 16 4.36 -3.39 8.96
N ARG A 17 4.71 -3.75 7.73
CA ARG A 17 4.88 -2.76 6.68
C ARG A 17 3.57 -2.07 6.32
N ARG A 18 2.45 -2.81 6.32
CA ARG A 18 1.13 -2.17 6.14
C ARG A 18 0.83 -1.20 7.29
N GLN A 19 1.19 -1.54 8.51
CA GLN A 19 1.02 -0.63 9.66
C GLN A 19 1.83 0.65 9.48
N VAL A 20 3.06 0.54 8.99
CA VAL A 20 3.91 1.71 8.68
C VAL A 20 3.23 2.59 7.63
N VAL A 21 2.71 1.99 6.57
CA VAL A 21 1.98 2.72 5.53
C VAL A 21 0.78 3.47 6.13
N GLU A 22 0.01 2.82 7.00
CA GLU A 22 -1.13 3.47 7.67
C GLU A 22 -0.70 4.67 8.51
N LEU A 23 0.39 4.54 9.24
CA LEU A 23 0.92 5.63 10.06
C LEU A 23 1.41 6.79 9.20
N LEU A 24 2.12 6.50 8.11
CA LEU A 24 2.64 7.51 7.20
C LEU A 24 1.55 8.15 6.35
N ARG A 25 0.43 7.47 6.16
CA ARG A 25 -0.74 8.05 5.50
C ARG A 25 -1.29 9.24 6.28
N GLU A 26 -1.21 9.19 7.59
CA GLU A 26 -1.66 10.30 8.46
C GLU A 26 -0.71 11.49 8.37
N ARG A 27 0.59 11.25 8.48
CA ARG A 27 1.63 12.28 8.40
C ARG A 27 3.01 11.65 8.28
N PRO A 28 4.01 12.38 7.81
CA PRO A 28 5.40 11.92 7.87
C PRO A 28 5.85 11.69 9.31
N ARG A 29 6.74 10.71 9.50
CA ARG A 29 7.21 10.31 10.83
C ARG A 29 8.68 9.93 10.80
N ARG A 30 9.30 10.01 11.97
CA ARG A 30 10.68 9.53 12.17
C ARG A 30 10.68 8.03 12.42
N ALA A 31 11.82 7.37 12.14
CA ALA A 31 11.97 5.93 12.35
C ALA A 31 11.67 5.52 13.79
N GLY A 32 12.11 6.30 14.76
CA GLY A 32 11.85 6.03 16.18
C GLY A 32 10.37 6.04 16.53
N GLU A 33 9.60 6.96 15.96
CA GLU A 33 8.16 7.02 16.16
C GLU A 33 7.47 5.78 15.58
N LEU A 34 7.92 5.35 14.40
CA LEU A 34 7.36 4.16 13.75
C LEU A 34 7.67 2.89 14.54
N ALA A 35 8.91 2.77 15.05
CA ALA A 35 9.30 1.64 15.87
C ALA A 35 8.48 1.58 17.16
N ALA A 36 8.30 2.71 17.83
CA ALA A 36 7.51 2.78 19.06
C ALA A 36 6.04 2.40 18.79
N ALA A 37 5.46 2.94 17.73
CA ALA A 37 4.05 2.66 17.38
C ALA A 37 3.82 1.19 17.04
N ALA A 38 4.82 0.52 16.45
CA ALA A 38 4.74 -0.89 16.09
C ALA A 38 5.23 -1.83 17.20
N SER A 39 5.64 -1.29 18.35
CA SER A 39 6.18 -2.05 19.48
C SER A 39 7.36 -2.92 19.06
N MET A 40 8.29 -2.33 18.33
CA MET A 40 9.40 -3.06 17.70
C MET A 40 10.72 -2.29 17.95
N SER A 41 11.83 -3.01 17.88
CA SER A 41 13.15 -2.41 18.05
C SER A 41 13.49 -1.51 16.86
N GLY A 42 14.39 -0.54 17.09
CA GLY A 42 14.90 0.32 16.01
C GLY A 42 15.51 -0.48 14.86
N PRO A 43 16.42 -1.44 15.12
CA PRO A 43 16.99 -2.26 14.06
C PRO A 43 15.96 -3.05 13.25
N ALA A 44 14.93 -3.60 13.89
CA ALA A 44 13.87 -4.32 13.19
C ALA A 44 13.07 -3.37 12.29
N MET A 45 12.69 -2.20 12.82
CA MET A 45 11.99 -1.19 12.03
C MET A 45 12.85 -0.71 10.87
N SER A 46 14.15 -0.52 11.08
CA SER A 46 15.06 -0.10 10.01
C SER A 46 15.07 -1.06 8.84
N ARG A 47 14.95 -2.36 9.08
CA ARG A 47 14.87 -3.37 8.00
C ARG A 47 13.60 -3.20 7.18
N HIS A 48 12.47 -2.98 7.84
CA HIS A 48 11.20 -2.74 7.15
C HIS A 48 11.23 -1.46 6.33
N LEU A 49 11.79 -0.39 6.90
CA LEU A 49 11.90 0.89 6.22
C LEU A 49 12.84 0.82 5.03
N ARG A 50 13.93 0.07 5.15
CA ARG A 50 14.86 -0.14 4.03
C ARG A 50 14.17 -0.85 2.87
N LEU A 51 13.37 -1.88 3.14
CA LEU A 51 12.63 -2.60 2.12
C LEU A 51 11.56 -1.73 1.48
N LEU A 52 10.81 -0.97 2.28
CA LEU A 52 9.80 -0.03 1.78
C LEU A 52 10.43 1.04 0.90
N ARG A 53 11.60 1.54 1.28
CA ARG A 53 12.33 2.52 0.49
C ARG A 53 12.86 1.91 -0.81
N ALA A 54 13.43 0.71 -0.76
CA ALA A 54 13.92 0.01 -1.94
C ALA A 54 12.79 -0.32 -2.91
N SER A 55 11.58 -0.57 -2.37
CA SER A 55 10.40 -0.86 -3.18
C SER A 55 9.72 0.40 -3.73
N GLY A 56 10.21 1.58 -3.37
CA GLY A 56 9.70 2.85 -3.87
C GLY A 56 8.42 3.35 -3.20
N LEU A 57 7.99 2.73 -2.10
CA LEU A 57 6.77 3.12 -1.41
C LEU A 57 6.97 4.30 -0.45
N VAL A 58 8.18 4.45 0.07
CA VAL A 58 8.51 5.54 0.98
C VAL A 58 9.77 6.27 0.50
N GLU A 59 9.86 7.52 0.87
CA GLU A 59 11.06 8.32 0.69
C GLU A 59 11.49 8.91 2.01
N VAL A 60 12.76 9.27 2.08
CA VAL A 60 13.38 9.84 3.28
C VAL A 60 13.81 11.26 2.97
N GLU A 61 13.43 12.16 3.86
CA GLU A 61 13.92 13.53 3.82
C GLU A 61 14.77 13.75 5.06
N GLU A 62 15.96 14.30 4.87
CA GLU A 62 16.86 14.65 5.97
C GLU A 62 16.75 16.14 6.24
N GLU A 63 16.40 16.49 7.47
CA GLU A 63 16.39 17.87 7.93
C GLU A 63 17.58 18.10 8.86
N GLN A 64 18.33 19.14 8.61
CA GLN A 64 19.40 19.56 9.51
C GLN A 64 18.78 20.37 10.64
N ILE A 65 18.91 19.85 11.87
CA ILE A 65 18.38 20.52 13.08
C ILE A 65 19.42 21.48 13.61
N ASP A 66 20.68 21.06 13.66
CA ASP A 66 21.82 21.88 14.03
C ASP A 66 23.06 21.41 13.25
N GLN A 67 24.24 21.91 13.57
CA GLN A 67 25.47 21.63 12.80
C GLN A 67 25.84 20.14 12.79
N ASP A 68 25.44 19.38 13.79
CA ASP A 68 25.84 17.97 13.97
C ASP A 68 24.68 16.98 13.97
N ALA A 69 23.44 17.46 14.03
CA ALA A 69 22.26 16.59 14.12
C ALA A 69 21.39 16.69 12.87
N ARG A 70 21.12 15.53 12.27
CA ARG A 70 20.18 15.41 11.14
C ARG A 70 19.02 14.52 11.53
N LEU A 71 17.84 14.92 11.13
CA LEU A 71 16.60 14.18 11.31
C LEU A 71 16.20 13.54 10.03
N ARG A 72 15.91 12.24 10.08
CA ARG A 72 15.33 11.52 8.96
C ARG A 72 13.83 11.39 9.14
N VAL A 73 13.08 11.90 8.19
CA VAL A 73 11.63 11.85 8.18
C VAL A 73 11.19 11.01 7.01
N TYR A 74 10.39 9.99 7.27
CA TYR A 74 9.85 9.10 6.26
C TYR A 74 8.47 9.56 5.85
N ARG A 75 8.18 9.49 4.55
CA ARG A 75 6.89 9.83 3.98
C ARG A 75 6.53 8.87 2.85
N LEU A 76 5.24 8.71 2.59
CA LEU A 76 4.80 7.90 1.47
C LEU A 76 5.06 8.60 0.14
N ARG A 77 5.38 7.80 -0.87
CA ARG A 77 5.38 8.25 -2.27
C ARG A 77 4.04 7.88 -2.87
N PRO A 78 3.34 8.82 -3.52
CA PRO A 78 1.99 8.52 -4.04
C PRO A 78 1.99 7.61 -5.26
N GLU A 79 3.04 7.62 -6.08
CA GLU A 79 3.05 6.95 -7.39
C GLU A 79 2.73 5.45 -7.32
N PRO A 80 3.35 4.64 -6.43
CA PRO A 80 3.04 3.22 -6.37
C PRO A 80 1.59 2.94 -5.96
N PHE A 81 1.03 3.80 -5.10
CA PHE A 81 -0.35 3.64 -4.64
C PHE A 81 -1.34 4.03 -5.72
N ILE A 82 -1.02 5.03 -6.54
CA ILE A 82 -1.82 5.39 -7.72
C ILE A 82 -1.85 4.23 -8.71
N ALA A 83 -0.69 3.62 -8.99
CA ALA A 83 -0.60 2.46 -9.88
C ALA A 83 -1.38 1.26 -9.34
N LEU A 84 -1.29 1.00 -8.03
CA LEU A 84 -2.05 -0.07 -7.37
C LEU A 84 -3.56 0.18 -7.49
N GLN A 85 -4.00 1.41 -7.25
CA GLN A 85 -5.42 1.78 -7.38
C GLN A 85 -5.92 1.57 -8.81
N ALA A 86 -5.13 1.95 -9.81
CA ALA A 86 -5.50 1.76 -11.21
C ALA A 86 -5.70 0.27 -11.54
N TRP A 87 -4.84 -0.59 -11.03
CA TRP A 87 -4.97 -2.03 -11.20
C TRP A 87 -6.22 -2.56 -10.49
N LEU A 88 -6.48 -2.12 -9.26
CA LEU A 88 -7.68 -2.51 -8.52
C LEU A 88 -8.96 -2.08 -9.24
N ASP A 89 -8.95 -0.89 -9.84
CA ASP A 89 -10.08 -0.39 -10.63
C ASP A 89 -10.36 -1.30 -11.83
N GLN A 90 -9.31 -1.78 -12.49
CA GLN A 90 -9.45 -2.73 -13.61
C GLN A 90 -10.04 -4.07 -13.15
N VAL A 91 -9.57 -4.59 -12.03
CA VAL A 91 -10.10 -5.83 -11.45
C VAL A 91 -11.56 -5.64 -11.06
N GLN A 92 -11.90 -4.53 -10.44
CA GLN A 92 -13.26 -4.22 -10.03
C GLN A 92 -14.20 -4.10 -11.24
N ALA A 93 -13.77 -3.44 -12.30
CA ALA A 93 -14.56 -3.32 -13.53
C ALA A 93 -14.85 -4.70 -14.13
N PHE A 94 -13.84 -5.59 -14.17
CA PHE A 94 -14.02 -6.96 -14.63
C PHE A 94 -15.08 -7.69 -13.80
N TRP A 95 -14.98 -7.62 -12.47
CA TRP A 95 -15.95 -8.28 -11.57
C TRP A 95 -17.35 -7.69 -11.68
N THR A 96 -17.46 -6.39 -11.84
CA THR A 96 -18.75 -5.71 -12.05
C THR A 96 -19.43 -6.22 -13.31
N ASP A 97 -18.70 -6.32 -14.42
CA ASP A 97 -19.22 -6.83 -15.68
C ASP A 97 -19.67 -8.30 -15.55
N GLN A 98 -18.91 -9.12 -14.85
CA GLN A 98 -19.25 -10.52 -14.60
C GLN A 98 -20.51 -10.66 -13.76
N LEU A 99 -20.65 -9.86 -12.71
CA LEU A 99 -21.81 -9.88 -11.84
C LEU A 99 -23.07 -9.40 -12.55
N GLU A 100 -22.96 -8.38 -13.40
CA GLU A 100 -24.07 -7.89 -14.22
C GLU A 100 -24.52 -8.94 -15.23
N ALA A 101 -23.57 -9.62 -15.88
CA ALA A 101 -23.88 -10.69 -16.83
C ALA A 101 -24.58 -11.85 -16.13
N PHE A 102 -24.10 -12.23 -14.96
CA PHE A 102 -24.70 -13.28 -14.14
C PHE A 102 -26.13 -12.91 -13.71
N LYS A 103 -26.32 -11.67 -13.25
CA LYS A 103 -27.63 -11.16 -12.85
C LYS A 103 -28.61 -11.16 -14.01
N ALA A 104 -28.19 -10.69 -15.17
CA ALA A 104 -29.02 -10.67 -16.37
C ALA A 104 -29.44 -12.10 -16.78
N HIS A 105 -28.51 -13.06 -16.70
CA HIS A 105 -28.82 -14.47 -16.99
C HIS A 105 -29.83 -15.05 -15.98
N ALA A 106 -29.65 -14.79 -14.71
CA ALA A 106 -30.56 -15.25 -13.66
C ALA A 106 -31.96 -14.67 -13.85
N GLU A 107 -32.07 -13.40 -14.21
CA GLU A 107 -33.35 -12.75 -14.46
C GLU A 107 -34.05 -13.34 -15.69
N ARG A 108 -33.32 -13.65 -16.76
CA ARG A 108 -33.89 -14.30 -17.94
C ARG A 108 -34.39 -15.71 -17.62
N THR A 109 -33.61 -16.49 -16.88
CA THR A 109 -34.00 -17.84 -16.47
C THR A 109 -35.25 -17.80 -15.61
N GLN A 110 -35.35 -16.86 -14.70
CA GLN A 110 -36.52 -16.69 -13.83
C GLN A 110 -37.77 -16.35 -14.62
N LYS A 111 -37.65 -15.47 -15.64
CA LYS A 111 -38.75 -15.13 -16.54
C LYS A 111 -39.22 -16.34 -17.34
N GLU A 112 -38.29 -17.18 -17.84
CA GLU A 112 -38.62 -18.39 -18.58
C GLU A 112 -39.38 -19.40 -17.76
N GLU A 113 -39.07 -19.52 -16.45
CA GLU A 113 -39.73 -20.42 -15.51
C GLU A 113 -41.17 -19.99 -15.20
N HIS A 114 -41.50 -18.72 -15.37
CA HIS A 114 -42.83 -18.17 -15.08
C HIS A 114 -43.73 -18.09 -16.30
N THR A 115 -43.26 -18.52 -17.43
CA THR A 115 -44.12 -18.69 -18.63
C THR A 115 -44.47 -20.14 -18.83
#